data_242f00fdae5f9271309da6428d7b7e4e
#
_entry.id   242f00fdae5f9271309da6428d7b7e4e
#
_cell.length_a   1.000
_cell.length_b   1.000
_cell.length_c   1.000
_cell.angle_alpha   90.00
_cell.angle_beta   90.00
_cell.angle_gamma   90.00
#
_symmetry.space_group_name_H-M   'P 1'
#
loop_
_entity.id
_entity.type
_entity.pdbx_description
1 polymer ?
#
loop_
_entity_poly.entity_id
_entity_poly.type
_entity_poly.pdbx_seq_one_letter_code
_entity_poly.pdbx_strand_id
1 'polypeptide(L)'
;MRKILATTMALAAFVLALCGGCGTPDGMTSDTASDTTNSTTSESKSEDMAKKYPYYIEEEKAKYKFDFDEQITPYFLGNVIYNETVLLVDDGKTISGKLQYKPIKILSVRDYTWKNEFASDKYAVNGNVISITKDSGLPYLTADNVSGKQLPDGYRMVAGMNDFTNILTDCMQIGPVVYTESPLFYGNQIQVSYVYDVKDLVEEDFAAYATSGMPKLKAKLAAGEKIKIAVTGDSVAEGCSSSEYFKHEPFFPSWVNLLKPALESKYSSEITVVNKAVGGKTAGWGCENKQIKALAAETPDLLIVHFGINDLGANESADTYKYYMETIVMKMQSLSPDTEILIIDALSAAPNVYSYDKFDSYYAAMEELKTSFDDVYTLNMFPINKTMLKVKKYEDITANGINHVNDFSTRLYIMNIMSALVEYR
;
A
#
# COMPACT_ATOMS: atom_id res chain seq x y z
N MET A 1 25.46 5.84 -24.76
CA MET A 1 25.75 5.42 -23.38
C MET A 1 25.76 6.58 -22.37
N ARG A 2 26.55 7.67 -22.53
CA ARG A 2 26.54 8.78 -21.52
C ARG A 2 25.20 9.51 -21.34
N LYS A 3 24.35 9.64 -22.37
CA LYS A 3 23.03 10.27 -22.23
C LYS A 3 22.00 9.37 -21.50
N ILE A 4 22.08 8.05 -21.66
CA ILE A 4 21.22 7.10 -20.97
C ILE A 4 21.58 7.04 -19.48
N LEU A 5 22.88 7.08 -19.15
CA LEU A 5 23.34 7.10 -17.76
C LEU A 5 22.90 8.38 -17.01
N ALA A 6 22.94 9.53 -17.69
CA ALA A 6 22.50 10.80 -17.10
C ALA A 6 20.97 10.82 -16.85
N THR A 7 20.19 10.21 -17.74
CA THR A 7 18.75 10.11 -17.59
C THR A 7 18.36 9.16 -16.43
N THR A 8 19.13 8.06 -16.27
CA THR A 8 18.89 7.10 -15.17
C THR A 8 19.28 7.69 -13.80
N MET A 9 20.39 8.45 -13.73
CA MET A 9 20.77 9.13 -12.48
C MET A 9 19.83 10.29 -12.11
N ALA A 10 19.29 11.01 -13.11
CA ALA A 10 18.27 12.03 -12.87
C ALA A 10 16.94 11.38 -12.39
N LEU A 11 16.58 10.20 -12.91
CA LEU A 11 15.41 9.45 -12.51
C LEU A 11 15.54 8.95 -11.06
N ALA A 12 16.71 8.47 -10.65
CA ALA A 12 16.96 7.98 -9.29
C ALA A 12 16.90 9.11 -8.24
N ALA A 13 17.54 10.26 -8.52
CA ALA A 13 17.44 11.44 -7.66
C ALA A 13 16.01 12.01 -7.61
N PHE A 14 15.25 11.77 -8.67
CA PHE A 14 13.91 12.25 -8.85
C PHE A 14 12.88 11.40 -8.04
N VAL A 15 13.02 10.08 -8.04
CA VAL A 15 12.17 9.18 -7.22
C VAL A 15 12.38 9.44 -5.73
N LEU A 16 13.60 9.74 -5.29
CA LEU A 16 13.88 10.15 -3.91
C LEU A 16 13.20 11.47 -3.52
N ALA A 17 13.10 12.43 -4.47
CA ALA A 17 12.39 13.70 -4.24
C ALA A 17 10.87 13.51 -4.17
N LEU A 18 10.31 12.56 -4.94
CA LEU A 18 8.88 12.23 -4.95
C LEU A 18 8.40 11.71 -3.59
N CYS A 19 9.19 10.86 -2.95
CA CYS A 19 8.84 10.29 -1.65
C CYS A 19 9.05 11.27 -0.49
N GLY A 20 9.86 12.31 -0.65
CA GLY A 20 10.06 13.39 0.34
C GLY A 20 8.97 14.46 0.33
N GLY A 21 8.09 14.46 -0.68
CA GLY A 21 6.99 15.43 -0.82
C GLY A 21 5.71 15.07 -0.05
N CYS A 22 5.59 13.86 0.47
CA CYS A 22 4.60 13.54 1.49
C CYS A 22 5.04 14.20 2.80
N GLY A 23 4.80 15.52 2.92
CA GLY A 23 5.02 16.24 4.17
C GLY A 23 4.23 15.56 5.27
N THR A 24 4.91 15.13 6.31
CA THR A 24 4.28 14.68 7.55
C THR A 24 3.17 15.65 7.92
N PRO A 25 1.98 15.19 8.27
CA PRO A 25 1.04 16.03 9.00
C PRO A 25 1.76 16.44 10.29
N ASP A 26 2.13 17.72 10.41
CA ASP A 26 2.71 18.26 11.63
C ASP A 26 1.82 17.87 12.80
N GLY A 27 2.41 17.18 13.78
CA GLY A 27 1.85 17.06 15.11
C GLY A 27 1.36 15.70 15.57
N MET A 28 2.26 14.71 15.66
CA MET A 28 2.19 13.73 16.74
C MET A 28 3.46 13.85 17.58
N THR A 29 3.58 14.92 18.34
CA THR A 29 4.38 14.93 19.55
C THR A 29 3.57 14.24 20.63
N SER A 30 4.14 13.18 21.19
CA SER A 30 3.66 12.54 22.40
C SER A 30 3.76 13.56 23.56
N ASP A 31 2.67 14.19 23.92
CA ASP A 31 2.55 14.86 25.18
C ASP A 31 1.77 13.99 26.16
N THR A 32 2.46 13.67 27.23
CA THR A 32 1.95 13.03 28.44
C THR A 32 0.77 13.79 29.02
N ALA A 33 -0.18 13.01 29.49
CA ALA A 33 -1.44 13.42 30.10
C ALA A 33 -1.33 14.55 31.13
N SER A 34 -2.18 15.54 30.98
CA SER A 34 -2.86 16.17 32.12
C SER A 34 -4.27 16.57 31.66
N ASP A 35 -5.21 16.02 32.38
CA ASP A 35 -6.64 16.26 32.30
C ASP A 35 -6.92 17.75 32.56
N THR A 36 -7.47 18.45 31.57
CA THR A 36 -8.36 19.61 31.80
C THR A 36 -9.16 19.89 30.52
N THR A 37 -10.46 19.89 30.68
CA THR A 37 -11.54 20.29 29.78
C THR A 37 -11.20 21.52 28.88
N ASN A 38 -11.23 21.33 27.56
CA ASN A 38 -11.46 22.44 26.65
C ASN A 38 -12.12 21.97 25.34
N SER A 39 -13.36 22.35 25.16
CA SER A 39 -14.19 22.12 23.97
C SER A 39 -13.75 22.94 22.72
N THR A 40 -12.68 23.71 22.81
CA THR A 40 -12.18 24.58 21.73
C THR A 40 -11.12 23.94 20.83
N THR A 41 -10.63 22.73 21.14
CA THR A 41 -9.54 22.11 20.36
C THR A 41 -9.99 21.23 19.18
N SER A 42 -11.26 20.82 19.15
CA SER A 42 -11.79 20.00 18.05
C SER A 42 -12.15 20.83 16.81
N GLU A 43 -12.73 22.01 17.00
CA GLU A 43 -13.11 22.90 15.89
C GLU A 43 -11.88 23.46 15.15
N SER A 44 -10.83 23.87 15.86
CA SER A 44 -9.60 24.38 15.22
C SER A 44 -8.82 23.31 14.44
N LYS A 45 -8.82 22.05 14.91
CA LYS A 45 -8.21 20.92 14.16
C LYS A 45 -9.03 20.55 12.92
N SER A 46 -10.34 20.63 12.98
CA SER A 46 -11.22 20.37 11.85
C SER A 46 -11.11 21.46 10.76
N GLU A 47 -11.00 22.73 11.14
CA GLU A 47 -10.80 23.84 10.20
C GLU A 47 -9.42 23.80 9.49
N ASP A 48 -8.35 23.38 10.18
CA ASP A 48 -7.02 23.21 9.60
C ASP A 48 -6.98 22.01 8.63
N MET A 49 -7.67 20.93 8.97
CA MET A 49 -7.79 19.75 8.12
C MET A 49 -8.63 20.03 6.88
N ALA A 50 -9.73 20.77 6.98
CA ALA A 50 -10.56 21.17 5.85
C ALA A 50 -9.84 22.13 4.87
N LYS A 51 -8.88 22.94 5.36
CA LYS A 51 -8.02 23.78 4.51
C LYS A 51 -6.98 22.97 3.74
N LYS A 52 -6.42 21.95 4.38
CA LYS A 52 -5.39 21.08 3.79
C LYS A 52 -5.99 20.01 2.85
N TYR A 53 -7.17 19.53 3.18
CA TYR A 53 -7.89 18.50 2.44
C TYR A 53 -9.34 18.96 2.19
N PRO A 54 -9.61 19.66 1.08
CA PRO A 54 -10.91 20.32 0.82
C PRO A 54 -12.09 19.36 0.68
N TYR A 55 -11.81 18.04 0.57
CA TYR A 55 -12.87 17.00 0.55
C TYR A 55 -13.02 16.28 1.90
N TYR A 56 -12.22 16.65 2.92
CA TYR A 56 -12.32 16.04 4.23
C TYR A 56 -13.53 16.58 4.97
N ILE A 57 -14.49 15.71 5.19
CA ILE A 57 -15.68 15.97 6.01
C ILE A 57 -15.77 14.87 7.05
N GLU A 58 -15.57 15.19 8.34
CA GLU A 58 -15.54 14.22 9.42
C GLU A 58 -16.86 13.42 9.52
N GLU A 59 -18.00 14.09 9.27
CA GLU A 59 -19.30 13.44 9.22
C GLU A 59 -19.41 12.43 8.07
N GLU A 60 -18.73 12.65 6.94
CA GLU A 60 -18.69 11.69 5.84
C GLU A 60 -17.89 10.47 6.22
N LYS A 61 -16.70 10.65 6.82
CA LYS A 61 -15.88 9.53 7.31
C LYS A 61 -16.66 8.62 8.26
N ALA A 62 -17.46 9.21 9.17
CA ALA A 62 -18.25 8.46 10.14
C ALA A 62 -19.36 7.59 9.51
N LYS A 63 -19.73 7.84 8.24
CA LYS A 63 -20.72 7.03 7.50
C LYS A 63 -20.13 5.73 6.97
N TYR A 64 -18.80 5.65 6.79
CA TYR A 64 -18.15 4.45 6.28
C TYR A 64 -17.93 3.45 7.40
N LYS A 65 -18.60 2.32 7.30
CA LYS A 65 -18.39 1.15 8.16
C LYS A 65 -17.88 0.02 7.29
N PHE A 66 -16.68 -0.44 7.60
CA PHE A 66 -16.08 -1.56 6.89
C PHE A 66 -16.50 -2.88 7.57
N ASP A 67 -16.95 -3.82 6.75
CA ASP A 67 -17.00 -5.21 7.17
C ASP A 67 -15.58 -5.78 7.04
N PHE A 68 -14.91 -5.94 8.17
CA PHE A 68 -13.54 -6.45 8.19
C PHE A 68 -13.46 -7.87 7.66
N ASP A 69 -14.45 -8.72 7.88
CA ASP A 69 -14.42 -10.08 7.34
C ASP A 69 -14.47 -10.08 5.82
N GLU A 70 -15.23 -9.18 5.19
CA GLU A 70 -15.22 -9.01 3.75
C GLU A 70 -13.91 -8.40 3.25
N GLN A 71 -13.37 -7.41 3.93
CA GLN A 71 -12.29 -6.58 3.38
C GLN A 71 -10.89 -7.11 3.64
N ILE A 72 -10.66 -7.84 4.71
CA ILE A 72 -9.32 -8.27 5.12
C ILE A 72 -9.14 -9.78 5.28
N THR A 73 -10.21 -10.58 5.21
CA THR A 73 -10.06 -12.05 5.10
C THR A 73 -9.34 -12.37 3.79
N PRO A 74 -8.25 -13.15 3.84
CA PRO A 74 -7.48 -13.48 2.65
C PRO A 74 -8.35 -14.19 1.60
N TYR A 75 -8.53 -13.58 0.44
CA TYR A 75 -9.37 -14.14 -0.63
C TYR A 75 -8.84 -15.50 -1.12
N PHE A 76 -7.53 -15.69 -1.08
CA PHE A 76 -6.86 -16.93 -1.49
C PHE A 76 -7.10 -18.11 -0.52
N LEU A 77 -7.77 -17.88 0.61
CA LEU A 77 -8.28 -18.94 1.49
C LEU A 77 -9.75 -19.28 1.23
N GLY A 78 -10.38 -18.58 0.30
CA GLY A 78 -11.76 -18.74 -0.10
C GLY A 78 -11.93 -18.71 -1.61
N ASN A 79 -13.06 -18.22 -2.07
CA ASN A 79 -13.39 -18.10 -3.49
C ASN A 79 -14.08 -16.76 -3.82
N VAL A 80 -13.95 -15.76 -2.97
CA VAL A 80 -14.55 -14.44 -3.16
C VAL A 80 -13.47 -13.37 -3.06
N ILE A 81 -13.41 -12.51 -4.07
CA ILE A 81 -12.68 -11.26 -4.00
C ILE A 81 -13.67 -10.12 -3.79
N TYR A 82 -13.47 -9.33 -2.76
CA TYR A 82 -14.25 -8.11 -2.52
C TYR A 82 -13.50 -6.89 -3.03
N ASN A 83 -14.21 -6.00 -3.74
CA ASN A 83 -13.72 -4.68 -4.16
C ASN A 83 -12.34 -4.71 -4.85
N GLU A 84 -12.10 -5.63 -5.78
CA GLU A 84 -10.94 -5.59 -6.66
C GLU A 84 -11.00 -4.35 -7.54
N THR A 85 -9.92 -3.59 -7.61
CA THR A 85 -9.85 -2.39 -8.43
C THR A 85 -9.58 -2.69 -9.90
N VAL A 86 -10.31 -2.01 -10.77
CA VAL A 86 -10.13 -2.09 -12.22
C VAL A 86 -10.23 -0.69 -12.83
N LEU A 87 -9.21 -0.25 -13.55
CA LEU A 87 -9.28 0.94 -14.37
C LEU A 87 -9.82 0.58 -15.75
N LEU A 88 -11.03 1.05 -16.05
CA LEU A 88 -11.58 0.91 -17.40
C LEU A 88 -10.89 1.92 -18.34
N VAL A 89 -10.43 1.44 -19.50
CA VAL A 89 -9.73 2.26 -20.48
C VAL A 89 -10.40 2.19 -21.83
N ASP A 90 -10.74 3.37 -22.40
CA ASP A 90 -11.17 3.53 -23.78
C ASP A 90 -9.94 3.51 -24.70
N ASP A 91 -9.76 2.44 -25.47
CA ASP A 91 -8.70 2.27 -26.48
C ASP A 91 -9.10 2.76 -27.87
N GLY A 92 -10.26 3.42 -27.98
CA GLY A 92 -10.88 3.87 -29.24
C GLY A 92 -11.75 2.82 -29.93
N LYS A 93 -11.78 1.58 -29.42
CA LYS A 93 -12.63 0.48 -29.91
C LYS A 93 -13.58 -0.02 -28.83
N THR A 94 -13.05 -0.21 -27.64
CA THR A 94 -13.79 -0.71 -26.48
C THR A 94 -13.38 0.05 -25.23
N ILE A 95 -14.29 0.16 -24.26
CA ILE A 95 -13.99 0.62 -22.91
C ILE A 95 -13.99 -0.60 -22.02
N SER A 96 -12.83 -1.01 -21.52
CA SER A 96 -12.70 -2.27 -20.82
C SER A 96 -11.53 -2.30 -19.83
N GLY A 97 -11.59 -3.24 -18.88
CA GLY A 97 -10.52 -3.60 -17.97
C GLY A 97 -10.54 -5.10 -17.68
N LYS A 98 -9.60 -5.57 -16.85
CA LYS A 98 -9.51 -7.02 -16.55
C LYS A 98 -9.59 -7.26 -15.05
N LEU A 99 -10.36 -8.26 -14.67
CA LEU A 99 -10.32 -8.87 -13.35
C LEU A 99 -9.14 -9.86 -13.28
N GLN A 100 -8.61 -10.08 -12.10
CA GLN A 100 -7.51 -11.03 -11.88
C GLN A 100 -7.92 -12.43 -12.31
N TYR A 101 -9.10 -12.88 -11.90
CA TYR A 101 -9.65 -14.18 -12.26
C TYR A 101 -10.94 -14.04 -13.09
N LYS A 102 -11.31 -15.14 -13.75
CA LYS A 102 -12.61 -15.23 -14.43
C LYS A 102 -13.72 -15.34 -13.37
N PRO A 103 -14.68 -14.41 -13.32
CA PRO A 103 -15.77 -14.50 -12.36
C PRO A 103 -16.75 -15.63 -12.72
N ILE A 104 -17.11 -16.41 -11.72
CA ILE A 104 -18.29 -17.31 -11.78
C ILE A 104 -19.57 -16.49 -11.60
N LYS A 105 -19.50 -15.47 -10.71
CA LYS A 105 -20.61 -14.58 -10.39
C LYS A 105 -20.07 -13.23 -9.95
N ILE A 106 -20.57 -12.16 -10.55
CA ILE A 106 -20.38 -10.80 -10.02
C ILE A 106 -21.33 -10.59 -8.85
N LEU A 107 -20.82 -10.08 -7.75
CA LEU A 107 -21.58 -9.74 -6.55
C LEU A 107 -21.95 -8.26 -6.52
N SER A 108 -20.99 -7.37 -6.86
CA SER A 108 -21.23 -5.93 -6.98
C SER A 108 -20.18 -5.29 -7.90
N VAL A 109 -20.57 -4.17 -8.52
CA VAL A 109 -19.66 -3.23 -9.20
C VAL A 109 -19.96 -1.85 -8.65
N ARG A 110 -18.94 -1.18 -8.09
CA ARG A 110 -19.08 0.12 -7.41
C ARG A 110 -18.06 1.12 -7.95
N ASP A 111 -18.31 2.39 -7.71
CA ASP A 111 -17.27 3.42 -7.87
C ASP A 111 -16.23 3.36 -6.74
N TYR A 112 -15.17 4.16 -6.87
CA TYR A 112 -14.07 4.18 -5.88
C TYR A 112 -14.52 4.63 -4.48
N THR A 113 -15.63 5.38 -4.38
CA THR A 113 -16.16 5.86 -3.10
C THR A 113 -17.00 4.81 -2.37
N TRP A 114 -17.35 3.70 -3.03
CA TRP A 114 -18.28 2.64 -2.58
C TRP A 114 -19.73 3.08 -2.39
N LYS A 115 -20.05 4.33 -2.69
CA LYS A 115 -21.41 4.87 -2.55
C LYS A 115 -22.36 4.42 -3.65
N ASN A 116 -21.86 4.40 -4.88
CA ASN A 116 -22.66 4.08 -6.04
C ASN A 116 -22.40 2.64 -6.49
N GLU A 117 -23.45 1.83 -6.47
CA GLU A 117 -23.45 0.49 -7.02
C GLU A 117 -24.14 0.51 -8.39
N PHE A 118 -23.49 -0.06 -9.40
CA PHE A 118 -23.97 -0.08 -10.77
C PHE A 118 -24.75 -1.38 -11.05
N ALA A 119 -25.94 -1.22 -11.64
CA ALA A 119 -26.78 -2.35 -12.02
C ALA A 119 -26.11 -3.19 -13.13
N SER A 120 -26.45 -4.47 -13.20
CA SER A 120 -25.83 -5.44 -14.12
C SER A 120 -26.05 -5.17 -15.62
N ASP A 121 -26.99 -4.28 -15.97
CA ASP A 121 -27.22 -3.82 -17.35
C ASP A 121 -26.24 -2.71 -17.79
N LYS A 122 -25.42 -2.18 -16.87
CA LYS A 122 -24.45 -1.11 -17.12
C LYS A 122 -23.09 -1.61 -17.59
N TYR A 123 -22.81 -2.90 -17.47
CA TYR A 123 -21.55 -3.52 -17.85
C TYR A 123 -21.79 -4.92 -18.43
N ALA A 124 -20.79 -5.42 -19.16
CA ALA A 124 -20.75 -6.80 -19.65
C ALA A 124 -19.46 -7.48 -19.20
N VAL A 125 -19.52 -8.78 -18.92
CA VAL A 125 -18.36 -9.58 -18.55
C VAL A 125 -18.20 -10.75 -19.50
N ASN A 126 -17.01 -10.88 -20.10
CA ASN A 126 -16.65 -11.99 -20.98
C ASN A 126 -15.27 -12.54 -20.58
N GLY A 127 -15.22 -13.78 -20.11
CA GLY A 127 -14.02 -14.29 -19.46
C GLY A 127 -13.72 -13.48 -18.21
N ASN A 128 -12.53 -12.92 -18.11
CA ASN A 128 -12.14 -12.00 -17.06
C ASN A 128 -12.16 -10.52 -17.49
N VAL A 129 -12.70 -10.21 -18.67
CA VAL A 129 -12.81 -8.85 -19.19
C VAL A 129 -14.15 -8.25 -18.78
N ILE A 130 -14.14 -7.11 -18.09
CA ILE A 130 -15.30 -6.25 -17.85
C ILE A 130 -15.27 -5.09 -18.84
N SER A 131 -16.40 -4.80 -19.50
CA SER A 131 -16.53 -3.75 -20.50
C SER A 131 -17.81 -2.96 -20.32
N ILE A 132 -17.81 -1.72 -20.81
CA ILE A 132 -18.93 -0.79 -20.72
C ILE A 132 -19.16 -0.04 -22.03
N THR A 133 -20.31 0.62 -22.13
CA THR A 133 -20.59 1.65 -23.13
C THR A 133 -20.36 3.04 -22.54
N LYS A 134 -20.21 4.08 -23.38
CA LYS A 134 -19.94 5.46 -22.92
C LYS A 134 -21.09 6.04 -22.08
N ASP A 135 -22.29 5.55 -22.27
CA ASP A 135 -23.51 5.97 -21.57
C ASP A 135 -23.83 5.14 -20.31
N SER A 136 -22.93 4.21 -19.93
CA SER A 136 -23.11 3.35 -18.74
C SER A 136 -23.17 4.13 -17.43
N GLY A 137 -22.46 5.26 -17.35
CA GLY A 137 -22.26 6.04 -16.13
C GLY A 137 -21.09 5.61 -15.26
N LEU A 138 -20.40 4.48 -15.61
CA LEU A 138 -19.19 4.07 -14.92
C LEU A 138 -18.00 4.95 -15.34
N PRO A 139 -17.07 5.25 -14.40
CA PRO A 139 -15.88 6.02 -14.69
C PRO A 139 -14.91 5.21 -15.60
N TYR A 140 -14.20 5.93 -16.46
CA TYR A 140 -13.14 5.38 -17.30
C TYR A 140 -12.16 6.48 -17.71
N LEU A 141 -10.97 6.09 -18.14
CA LEU A 141 -9.99 6.98 -18.79
C LEU A 141 -9.79 6.59 -20.24
N THR A 142 -9.33 7.52 -21.08
CA THR A 142 -8.85 7.18 -22.43
C THR A 142 -7.40 6.70 -22.35
N ALA A 143 -6.92 5.99 -23.38
CA ALA A 143 -5.51 5.61 -23.48
C ALA A 143 -4.56 6.84 -23.48
N ASP A 144 -5.02 7.98 -24.03
CA ASP A 144 -4.25 9.23 -24.00
C ASP A 144 -4.22 9.85 -22.59
N ASN A 145 -5.30 9.70 -21.78
CA ASN A 145 -5.28 10.12 -20.37
C ASN A 145 -4.27 9.30 -19.56
N VAL A 146 -4.30 7.97 -19.70
CA VAL A 146 -3.41 7.05 -18.97
C VAL A 146 -1.94 7.29 -19.34
N SER A 147 -1.64 7.56 -20.62
CA SER A 147 -0.28 7.84 -21.08
C SER A 147 0.20 9.27 -20.83
N GLY A 148 -0.66 10.16 -20.36
CA GLY A 148 -0.35 11.58 -20.12
C GLY A 148 -0.26 12.44 -21.39
N LYS A 149 -0.59 11.91 -22.57
CA LYS A 149 -0.63 12.69 -23.80
C LYS A 149 -1.70 13.78 -23.75
N GLN A 150 -2.83 13.46 -23.12
CA GLN A 150 -3.91 14.40 -22.88
C GLN A 150 -4.51 14.06 -21.50
N LEU A 151 -4.43 14.97 -20.56
CA LEU A 151 -5.07 14.79 -19.26
C LEU A 151 -6.56 15.16 -19.35
N PRO A 152 -7.43 14.57 -18.51
CA PRO A 152 -8.81 15.02 -18.36
C PRO A 152 -8.87 16.47 -17.88
N ASP A 153 -10.02 17.12 -18.08
CA ASP A 153 -10.28 18.46 -17.56
C ASP A 153 -10.07 18.51 -16.03
N GLY A 154 -9.47 19.58 -15.57
CA GLY A 154 -9.15 19.76 -14.15
C GLY A 154 -7.78 19.27 -13.71
N TYR A 155 -7.08 18.47 -14.54
CA TYR A 155 -5.72 18.02 -14.26
C TYR A 155 -4.68 18.85 -15.04
N ARG A 156 -3.48 18.97 -14.49
CA ARG A 156 -2.40 19.75 -15.06
C ARG A 156 -1.09 18.96 -15.12
N MET A 157 -0.48 18.89 -16.30
CA MET A 157 0.87 18.36 -16.43
C MET A 157 1.89 19.42 -16.01
N VAL A 158 2.75 19.09 -15.05
CA VAL A 158 3.85 19.94 -14.58
C VAL A 158 5.19 19.43 -15.08
N ALA A 159 6.16 20.34 -15.22
CA ALA A 159 7.47 19.99 -15.77
C ALA A 159 8.39 19.23 -14.78
N GLY A 160 8.18 19.42 -13.49
CA GLY A 160 8.99 18.79 -12.45
C GLY A 160 8.40 18.96 -11.05
N MET A 161 9.07 18.37 -10.07
CA MET A 161 8.60 18.38 -8.66
C MET A 161 8.46 19.79 -8.07
N ASN A 162 9.32 20.72 -8.46
CA ASN A 162 9.22 22.11 -7.97
C ASN A 162 7.93 22.81 -8.44
N ASP A 163 7.33 22.32 -9.52
CA ASP A 163 6.08 22.84 -10.09
C ASP A 163 4.85 22.07 -9.56
N PHE A 164 5.08 20.98 -8.81
CA PHE A 164 4.03 20.14 -8.21
C PHE A 164 3.53 20.83 -6.93
N THR A 165 2.49 21.66 -7.09
CA THR A 165 1.99 22.54 -6.03
C THR A 165 0.57 22.21 -5.57
N ASN A 166 -0.15 21.39 -6.35
CA ASN A 166 -1.51 20.96 -6.01
C ASN A 166 -1.64 19.44 -6.15
N ILE A 167 -1.64 18.77 -5.03
CA ILE A 167 -1.78 17.30 -4.93
C ILE A 167 -3.07 16.75 -5.59
N LEU A 168 -4.09 17.58 -5.77
CA LEU A 168 -5.39 17.15 -6.29
C LEU A 168 -5.49 17.25 -7.82
N THR A 169 -4.56 17.96 -8.47
CA THR A 169 -4.64 18.26 -9.91
C THR A 169 -3.34 18.02 -10.67
N ASP A 170 -2.21 18.08 -9.97
CA ASP A 170 -0.92 18.06 -10.64
C ASP A 170 -0.49 16.64 -11.00
N CYS A 171 -0.06 16.48 -12.23
CA CYS A 171 0.48 15.26 -12.79
C CYS A 171 1.86 15.54 -13.38
N MET A 172 2.73 14.54 -13.39
CA MET A 172 4.06 14.67 -13.96
C MET A 172 4.42 13.44 -14.78
N GLN A 173 5.11 13.66 -15.90
CA GLN A 173 5.55 12.56 -16.73
C GLN A 173 6.88 12.01 -16.21
N ILE A 174 6.95 10.69 -15.91
CA ILE A 174 8.17 9.99 -15.54
C ILE A 174 8.39 8.85 -16.52
N GLY A 175 9.28 9.09 -17.50
CA GLY A 175 9.44 8.16 -18.60
C GLY A 175 8.12 7.92 -19.33
N PRO A 176 7.65 6.68 -19.46
CA PRO A 176 6.38 6.37 -20.12
C PRO A 176 5.14 6.43 -19.21
N VAL A 177 5.29 6.73 -17.92
CA VAL A 177 4.21 6.69 -16.93
C VAL A 177 3.86 8.08 -16.40
N VAL A 178 2.63 8.25 -15.96
CA VAL A 178 2.17 9.47 -15.27
C VAL A 178 2.29 9.23 -13.76
N TYR A 179 2.97 10.14 -13.09
CA TYR A 179 2.95 10.26 -11.64
C TYR A 179 1.93 11.29 -11.20
N THR A 180 1.14 10.97 -10.21
CA THR A 180 0.22 11.91 -9.57
C THR A 180 -0.23 11.38 -8.20
N GLU A 181 -0.46 12.25 -7.24
CA GLU A 181 -1.18 11.91 -6.01
C GLU A 181 -2.66 12.32 -6.08
N SER A 182 -3.10 12.82 -7.25
CA SER A 182 -4.47 13.24 -7.53
C SER A 182 -5.40 12.05 -7.79
N PRO A 183 -6.73 12.28 -7.82
CA PRO A 183 -7.71 11.23 -8.14
C PRO A 183 -7.66 10.68 -9.58
N LEU A 184 -6.67 11.04 -10.39
CA LEU A 184 -6.60 10.62 -11.79
C LEU A 184 -6.73 9.09 -11.94
N PHE A 185 -5.99 8.31 -11.17
CA PHE A 185 -6.09 6.85 -11.24
C PHE A 185 -7.15 6.31 -10.28
N TYR A 186 -6.96 6.45 -8.98
CA TYR A 186 -7.86 5.84 -8.00
C TYR A 186 -9.31 6.35 -8.11
N GLY A 187 -9.53 7.60 -8.49
CA GLY A 187 -10.85 8.19 -8.66
C GLY A 187 -11.62 7.67 -9.89
N ASN A 188 -10.91 7.04 -10.84
CA ASN A 188 -11.49 6.43 -12.03
C ASN A 188 -11.46 4.89 -12.01
N GLN A 189 -10.99 4.28 -10.92
CA GLN A 189 -11.07 2.84 -10.72
C GLN A 189 -12.46 2.44 -10.24
N ILE A 190 -13.02 1.39 -10.84
CA ILE A 190 -14.20 0.70 -10.31
C ILE A 190 -13.77 -0.39 -9.33
N GLN A 191 -14.68 -0.74 -8.43
CA GLN A 191 -14.50 -1.77 -7.40
C GLN A 191 -15.41 -2.94 -7.73
N VAL A 192 -14.85 -4.11 -7.99
CA VAL A 192 -15.61 -5.31 -8.39
C VAL A 192 -15.47 -6.39 -7.33
N SER A 193 -16.62 -6.84 -6.79
CA SER A 193 -16.67 -8.02 -5.92
C SER A 193 -17.24 -9.20 -6.69
N TYR A 194 -16.60 -10.35 -6.61
CA TYR A 194 -17.01 -11.52 -7.39
C TYR A 194 -16.54 -12.84 -6.79
N VAL A 195 -17.24 -13.91 -7.17
CA VAL A 195 -16.88 -15.30 -6.91
C VAL A 195 -16.01 -15.81 -8.05
N TYR A 196 -14.92 -16.50 -7.76
CA TYR A 196 -14.02 -17.12 -8.74
C TYR A 196 -13.81 -18.61 -8.47
N ASP A 197 -13.21 -19.37 -9.38
CA ASP A 197 -12.84 -20.77 -9.15
C ASP A 197 -11.48 -20.84 -8.48
N VAL A 198 -11.38 -21.47 -7.31
CA VAL A 198 -10.11 -21.61 -6.55
C VAL A 198 -9.01 -22.34 -7.35
N LYS A 199 -9.37 -23.04 -8.43
CA LYS A 199 -8.40 -23.65 -9.33
C LYS A 199 -7.61 -22.65 -10.18
N ASP A 200 -8.12 -21.41 -10.26
CA ASP A 200 -7.45 -20.32 -10.97
C ASP A 200 -6.34 -19.68 -10.12
N LEU A 201 -6.27 -19.98 -8.81
CA LEU A 201 -5.18 -19.54 -7.93
C LEU A 201 -3.87 -20.24 -8.29
N VAL A 202 -2.80 -19.48 -8.28
CA VAL A 202 -1.42 -20.00 -8.38
C VAL A 202 -0.66 -19.60 -7.11
N GLU A 203 0.46 -20.29 -6.83
CA GLU A 203 1.24 -20.07 -5.60
C GLU A 203 1.72 -18.62 -5.45
N GLU A 204 2.02 -17.97 -6.57
CA GLU A 204 2.49 -16.59 -6.59
C GLU A 204 1.38 -15.54 -6.40
N ASP A 205 0.12 -15.94 -6.28
CA ASP A 205 -1.00 -15.00 -6.01
C ASP A 205 -1.02 -14.51 -4.56
N PHE A 206 -0.23 -15.13 -3.69
CA PHE A 206 -0.10 -14.76 -2.29
C PHE A 206 1.33 -15.00 -1.81
N ALA A 207 1.73 -14.28 -0.77
CA ALA A 207 3.03 -14.52 -0.15
C ALA A 207 3.05 -15.89 0.52
N ALA A 208 4.14 -16.63 0.33
CA ALA A 208 4.28 -17.96 0.95
C ALA A 208 4.03 -17.88 2.45
N TYR A 209 3.17 -18.77 2.95
CA TYR A 209 2.81 -18.79 4.35
C TYR A 209 4.01 -18.95 5.25
N ALA A 210 4.27 -17.99 6.11
CA ALA A 210 5.18 -18.13 7.23
C ALA A 210 4.48 -18.86 8.40
N THR A 211 3.79 -19.99 8.12
CA THR A 211 2.97 -20.71 9.12
C THR A 211 3.76 -21.15 10.35
N SER A 212 5.07 -21.38 10.20
CA SER A 212 5.98 -21.68 11.31
C SER A 212 6.65 -20.44 11.92
N GLY A 213 6.47 -19.26 11.31
CA GLY A 213 7.11 -18.03 11.75
C GLY A 213 6.44 -17.37 12.95
N MET A 214 7.20 -16.51 13.63
CA MET A 214 6.74 -15.68 14.76
C MET A 214 6.08 -16.46 15.90
N PRO A 215 6.73 -17.53 16.41
CA PRO A 215 6.14 -18.41 17.42
C PRO A 215 5.91 -17.69 18.75
N LYS A 216 6.77 -16.73 19.13
CA LYS A 216 6.63 -15.98 20.39
C LYS A 216 5.40 -15.07 20.32
N LEU A 217 5.24 -14.32 19.22
CA LEU A 217 4.09 -13.46 19.00
C LEU A 217 2.79 -14.27 18.96
N LYS A 218 2.77 -15.38 18.21
CA LYS A 218 1.59 -16.26 18.12
C LYS A 218 1.19 -16.83 19.47
N ALA A 219 2.16 -17.24 20.30
CA ALA A 219 1.89 -17.74 21.64
C ALA A 219 1.25 -16.65 22.53
N LYS A 220 1.76 -15.43 22.48
CA LYS A 220 1.19 -14.28 23.21
C LYS A 220 -0.22 -13.93 22.72
N LEU A 221 -0.43 -13.88 21.39
CA LEU A 221 -1.76 -13.68 20.80
C LEU A 221 -2.76 -14.74 21.25
N ALA A 222 -2.38 -16.01 21.21
CA ALA A 222 -3.22 -17.12 21.64
C ALA A 222 -3.52 -17.07 23.16
N ALA A 223 -2.61 -16.54 23.96
CA ALA A 223 -2.79 -16.35 25.41
C ALA A 223 -3.62 -15.10 25.76
N GLY A 224 -3.96 -14.24 24.78
CA GLY A 224 -4.68 -12.99 25.03
C GLY A 224 -3.83 -11.92 25.73
N GLU A 225 -2.51 -12.00 25.60
CA GLU A 225 -1.60 -11.02 26.18
C GLU A 225 -1.65 -9.70 25.41
N LYS A 226 -1.24 -8.61 26.07
CA LYS A 226 -1.05 -7.30 25.40
C LYS A 226 0.10 -7.40 24.41
N ILE A 227 -0.12 -6.91 23.20
CA ILE A 227 0.85 -6.96 22.11
C ILE A 227 1.19 -5.55 21.65
N LYS A 228 2.49 -5.30 21.49
CA LYS A 228 2.98 -4.08 20.85
C LYS A 228 3.69 -4.41 19.53
N ILE A 229 3.23 -3.81 18.45
CA ILE A 229 3.82 -3.91 17.11
C ILE A 229 4.44 -2.56 16.78
N ALA A 230 5.74 -2.54 16.48
CA ALA A 230 6.39 -1.36 15.89
C ALA A 230 6.53 -1.57 14.37
N VAL A 231 6.38 -0.49 13.61
CA VAL A 231 6.57 -0.50 12.16
C VAL A 231 7.61 0.55 11.78
N THR A 232 8.56 0.19 10.94
CA THR A 232 9.49 1.12 10.30
C THR A 232 9.52 0.85 8.81
N GLY A 233 9.74 1.92 8.01
CA GLY A 233 9.72 1.77 6.56
C GLY A 233 9.65 3.10 5.85
N ASP A 234 9.23 3.02 4.60
CA ASP A 234 9.05 4.13 3.68
C ASP A 234 7.58 4.65 3.64
N SER A 235 7.23 5.36 2.57
CA SER A 235 5.89 5.94 2.37
C SER A 235 4.75 4.90 2.37
N VAL A 236 5.00 3.69 1.87
CA VAL A 236 3.99 2.63 1.84
C VAL A 236 3.68 2.14 3.26
N ALA A 237 4.71 2.02 4.10
CA ALA A 237 4.56 1.69 5.52
C ALA A 237 4.02 2.88 6.34
N GLU A 238 4.30 4.12 5.95
CA GLU A 238 3.66 5.32 6.53
C GLU A 238 2.15 5.32 6.27
N GLY A 239 1.71 4.72 5.16
CA GLY A 239 0.31 4.60 4.75
C GLY A 239 -0.07 5.50 3.59
N CYS A 240 0.91 6.12 2.92
CA CYS A 240 0.68 7.04 1.80
C CYS A 240 -0.22 6.41 0.73
N SER A 241 -1.10 7.24 0.19
CA SER A 241 -2.07 6.96 -0.88
C SER A 241 -3.18 5.98 -0.51
N SER A 242 -3.28 5.48 0.74
CA SER A 242 -4.56 4.97 1.21
C SER A 242 -5.57 6.11 1.30
N SER A 243 -6.83 5.81 1.02
CA SER A 243 -7.88 6.86 1.03
C SER A 243 -8.03 7.51 2.40
N GLU A 244 -7.79 6.80 3.51
CA GLU A 244 -7.73 7.37 4.85
C GLU A 244 -6.57 8.37 5.00
N TYR A 245 -5.38 8.05 4.49
CA TYR A 245 -4.20 8.91 4.63
C TYR A 245 -4.41 10.26 3.92
N PHE A 246 -4.91 10.24 2.69
CA PHE A 246 -5.22 11.45 1.93
C PHE A 246 -6.59 12.05 2.22
N LYS A 247 -7.30 11.54 3.22
CA LYS A 247 -8.57 12.10 3.70
C LYS A 247 -9.64 12.22 2.62
N HIS A 248 -9.72 11.22 1.74
CA HIS A 248 -10.79 11.12 0.74
C HIS A 248 -11.58 9.81 0.90
N GLU A 249 -12.74 9.76 0.28
CA GLU A 249 -13.58 8.56 0.28
C GLU A 249 -12.87 7.38 -0.45
N PRO A 250 -13.07 6.15 0.04
CA PRO A 250 -13.95 5.72 1.14
C PRO A 250 -13.30 5.79 2.53
N PHE A 251 -12.20 6.49 2.74
CA PHE A 251 -11.44 6.57 4.00
C PHE A 251 -10.95 5.22 4.51
N PHE A 252 -10.61 4.34 3.58
CA PHE A 252 -10.15 3.01 3.93
C PHE A 252 -8.75 3.08 4.57
N PRO A 253 -8.57 2.45 5.75
CA PRO A 253 -7.32 2.55 6.49
C PRO A 253 -6.13 1.94 5.74
N SER A 254 -4.93 2.47 5.98
CA SER A 254 -3.70 1.84 5.51
C SER A 254 -3.51 0.46 6.14
N TRP A 255 -2.68 -0.41 5.52
CA TRP A 255 -2.42 -1.74 6.06
C TRP A 255 -1.84 -1.70 7.49
N VAL A 256 -1.08 -0.67 7.84
CA VAL A 256 -0.55 -0.50 9.21
C VAL A 256 -1.67 -0.16 10.18
N ASN A 257 -2.61 0.73 9.79
CA ASN A 257 -3.76 1.07 10.61
C ASN A 257 -4.76 -0.08 10.73
N LEU A 258 -4.74 -1.03 9.78
CA LEU A 258 -5.56 -2.24 9.82
C LEU A 258 -5.01 -3.32 10.74
N LEU A 259 -3.72 -3.32 11.11
CA LEU A 259 -3.10 -4.35 11.97
C LEU A 259 -3.86 -4.51 13.29
N LYS A 260 -4.13 -3.41 13.98
CA LYS A 260 -4.84 -3.44 15.27
C LYS A 260 -6.24 -4.06 15.15
N PRO A 261 -7.19 -3.48 14.39
CA PRO A 261 -8.54 -4.02 14.32
C PRO A 261 -8.57 -5.43 13.72
N ALA A 262 -7.68 -5.78 12.81
CA ALA A 262 -7.59 -7.11 12.22
C ALA A 262 -7.20 -8.16 13.26
N LEU A 263 -6.17 -7.92 14.05
CA LEU A 263 -5.73 -8.85 15.08
C LEU A 263 -6.74 -8.93 16.24
N GLU A 264 -7.29 -7.79 16.69
CA GLU A 264 -8.33 -7.75 17.74
C GLU A 264 -9.65 -8.43 17.31
N SER A 265 -9.92 -8.56 16.01
CA SER A 265 -11.06 -9.35 15.52
C SER A 265 -10.85 -10.86 15.64
N LYS A 266 -9.63 -11.34 15.76
CA LYS A 266 -9.29 -12.77 15.81
C LYS A 266 -8.78 -13.23 17.18
N TYR A 267 -8.24 -12.31 17.98
CA TYR A 267 -7.66 -12.59 19.29
C TYR A 267 -8.24 -11.68 20.37
N SER A 268 -8.24 -12.15 21.62
CA SER A 268 -8.62 -11.32 22.78
C SER A 268 -7.53 -10.37 23.27
N SER A 269 -6.39 -10.32 22.57
CA SER A 269 -5.26 -9.48 22.87
C SER A 269 -5.57 -7.99 22.64
N GLU A 270 -5.13 -7.13 23.54
CA GLU A 270 -5.09 -5.68 23.31
C GLU A 270 -3.87 -5.35 22.44
N ILE A 271 -4.10 -4.80 21.25
CA ILE A 271 -3.06 -4.53 20.26
C ILE A 271 -2.71 -3.04 20.26
N THR A 272 -1.42 -2.72 20.40
CA THR A 272 -0.86 -1.39 20.18
C THR A 272 0.05 -1.40 18.95
N VAL A 273 -0.19 -0.49 17.99
CA VAL A 273 0.66 -0.32 16.82
C VAL A 273 1.33 1.04 16.89
N VAL A 274 2.67 1.05 16.79
CA VAL A 274 3.49 2.26 16.77
C VAL A 274 4.16 2.37 15.41
N ASN A 275 3.67 3.27 14.57
CA ASN A 275 4.24 3.50 13.25
C ASN A 275 5.35 4.56 13.31
N LYS A 276 6.59 4.17 12.99
CA LYS A 276 7.77 5.04 12.87
C LYS A 276 8.27 5.13 11.42
N ALA A 277 7.49 4.65 10.46
CA ALA A 277 7.81 4.77 9.05
C ALA A 277 7.74 6.23 8.59
N VAL A 278 8.56 6.61 7.61
CA VAL A 278 8.62 7.97 7.07
C VAL A 278 8.79 7.92 5.55
N GLY A 279 7.95 8.64 4.83
CA GLY A 279 7.98 8.73 3.38
C GLY A 279 9.33 9.14 2.83
N GLY A 280 9.72 8.57 1.70
CA GLY A 280 10.99 8.85 1.02
C GLY A 280 12.23 8.23 1.67
N LYS A 281 12.10 7.46 2.75
CA LYS A 281 13.25 6.89 3.46
C LYS A 281 13.68 5.55 2.87
N THR A 282 14.98 5.30 2.99
CA THR A 282 15.66 4.06 2.58
C THR A 282 16.01 3.20 3.80
N ALA A 283 16.40 1.95 3.59
CA ALA A 283 16.95 1.10 4.64
C ALA A 283 18.19 1.73 5.30
N GLY A 284 18.98 2.51 4.55
CA GLY A 284 20.12 3.28 5.08
C GLY A 284 19.71 4.26 6.18
N TRP A 285 18.59 4.97 6.00
CA TRP A 285 18.02 5.79 7.08
C TRP A 285 17.49 4.92 8.24
N GLY A 286 16.82 3.81 7.92
CA GLY A 286 16.25 2.91 8.92
C GLY A 286 17.30 2.34 9.88
N CYS A 287 18.53 2.10 9.41
CA CYS A 287 19.62 1.55 10.21
C CYS A 287 20.39 2.60 11.07
N GLU A 288 20.03 3.89 10.99
CA GLU A 288 20.63 4.91 11.82
C GLU A 288 20.36 4.68 13.31
N ASN A 289 21.34 4.98 14.17
CA ASN A 289 21.23 4.76 15.60
C ASN A 289 20.04 5.48 16.25
N LYS A 290 19.63 6.63 15.73
CA LYS A 290 18.48 7.38 16.22
C LYS A 290 17.19 6.61 16.00
N GLN A 291 17.00 6.04 14.80
CA GLN A 291 15.80 5.29 14.42
C GLN A 291 15.72 3.98 15.22
N ILE A 292 16.83 3.24 15.26
CA ILE A 292 16.89 1.98 16.01
C ILE A 292 16.61 2.19 17.50
N LYS A 293 17.20 3.21 18.14
CA LYS A 293 16.92 3.52 19.54
C LYS A 293 15.45 3.90 19.76
N ALA A 294 14.83 4.64 18.85
CA ALA A 294 13.42 4.99 18.93
C ALA A 294 12.50 3.77 18.79
N LEU A 295 12.87 2.79 17.96
CA LEU A 295 12.15 1.51 17.82
C LEU A 295 12.34 0.64 19.08
N ALA A 296 13.57 0.46 19.53
CA ALA A 296 13.88 -0.37 20.70
C ALA A 296 13.26 0.17 22.00
N ALA A 297 13.13 1.51 22.14
CA ALA A 297 12.48 2.13 23.29
C ALA A 297 10.97 1.78 23.39
N GLU A 298 10.33 1.37 22.29
CA GLU A 298 8.96 0.88 22.32
C GLU A 298 8.85 -0.53 22.90
N THR A 299 9.96 -1.28 23.01
CA THR A 299 9.98 -2.69 23.46
C THR A 299 8.90 -3.53 22.74
N PRO A 300 8.90 -3.59 21.40
CA PRO A 300 7.84 -4.25 20.65
C PRO A 300 7.97 -5.77 20.73
N ASP A 301 6.83 -6.47 20.69
CA ASP A 301 6.78 -7.93 20.51
C ASP A 301 7.09 -8.30 19.06
N LEU A 302 6.67 -7.46 18.11
CA LEU A 302 6.98 -7.57 16.69
C LEU A 302 7.47 -6.25 16.14
N LEU A 303 8.59 -6.27 15.41
CA LEU A 303 9.02 -5.19 14.52
C LEU A 303 8.72 -5.57 13.06
N ILE A 304 7.92 -4.78 12.37
CA ILE A 304 7.74 -4.89 10.92
C ILE A 304 8.65 -3.88 10.24
N VAL A 305 9.46 -4.37 9.26
CA VAL A 305 10.42 -3.58 8.49
C VAL A 305 10.01 -3.61 7.01
N HIS A 306 9.74 -2.45 6.42
CA HIS A 306 9.32 -2.32 5.03
C HIS A 306 10.12 -1.23 4.32
N PHE A 307 11.21 -1.62 3.64
CA PHE A 307 12.04 -0.76 2.79
C PHE A 307 12.32 -1.44 1.45
N GLY A 308 12.90 -0.72 0.52
CA GLY A 308 13.42 -1.26 -0.73
C GLY A 308 13.04 -0.43 -1.95
N ILE A 309 11.84 0.16 -2.01
CA ILE A 309 11.41 0.92 -3.19
C ILE A 309 12.25 2.18 -3.40
N ASN A 310 12.58 2.89 -2.32
CA ASN A 310 13.44 4.08 -2.38
C ASN A 310 14.91 3.72 -2.54
N ASP A 311 15.35 2.59 -1.98
CA ASP A 311 16.69 2.04 -2.19
C ASP A 311 16.92 1.70 -3.67
N LEU A 312 15.92 1.10 -4.33
CA LEU A 312 15.91 0.89 -5.78
C LEU A 312 15.94 2.19 -6.56
N GLY A 313 15.12 3.17 -6.14
CA GLY A 313 15.10 4.51 -6.71
C GLY A 313 16.46 5.21 -6.57
N ALA A 314 17.15 5.04 -5.46
CA ALA A 314 18.52 5.50 -5.22
C ALA A 314 19.59 4.69 -5.96
N ASN A 315 19.19 3.62 -6.67
CA ASN A 315 20.08 2.70 -7.37
C ASN A 315 21.06 1.96 -6.45
N GLU A 316 20.69 1.75 -5.17
CA GLU A 316 21.52 0.97 -4.24
C GLU A 316 21.72 -0.47 -4.76
N SER A 317 22.88 -1.05 -4.46
CA SER A 317 23.14 -2.46 -4.78
C SER A 317 22.42 -3.38 -3.80
N ALA A 318 22.20 -4.65 -4.19
CA ALA A 318 21.63 -5.64 -3.29
C ALA A 318 22.52 -5.86 -2.03
N ASP A 319 23.84 -5.81 -2.20
CA ASP A 319 24.78 -5.92 -1.07
C ASP A 319 24.68 -4.74 -0.11
N THR A 320 24.51 -3.50 -0.65
CA THR A 320 24.32 -2.30 0.19
C THR A 320 22.98 -2.37 0.93
N TYR A 321 21.90 -2.74 0.23
CA TYR A 321 20.59 -2.93 0.83
C TYR A 321 20.63 -4.01 1.94
N LYS A 322 21.23 -5.16 1.65
CA LYS A 322 21.45 -6.24 2.62
C LYS A 322 22.18 -5.74 3.86
N TYR A 323 23.28 -5.02 3.68
CA TYR A 323 24.07 -4.46 4.79
C TYR A 323 23.21 -3.54 5.69
N TYR A 324 22.34 -2.70 5.11
CA TYR A 324 21.46 -1.84 5.89
C TYR A 324 20.42 -2.66 6.66
N MET A 325 19.78 -3.62 5.99
CA MET A 325 18.78 -4.49 6.62
C MET A 325 19.40 -5.35 7.72
N GLU A 326 20.58 -5.94 7.49
CA GLU A 326 21.37 -6.67 8.49
C GLU A 326 21.70 -5.79 9.70
N THR A 327 22.08 -4.53 9.45
CA THR A 327 22.36 -3.55 10.52
C THR A 327 21.11 -3.25 11.35
N ILE A 328 19.92 -3.14 10.75
CA ILE A 328 18.66 -2.99 11.48
C ILE A 328 18.44 -4.19 12.39
N VAL A 329 18.54 -5.41 11.86
CA VAL A 329 18.32 -6.66 12.59
C VAL A 329 19.30 -6.77 13.78
N MET A 330 20.60 -6.66 13.52
CA MET A 330 21.64 -6.78 14.55
C MET A 330 21.44 -5.78 15.70
N LYS A 331 21.18 -4.52 15.35
CA LYS A 331 21.00 -3.47 16.37
C LYS A 331 19.71 -3.67 17.18
N MET A 332 18.63 -4.09 16.51
CA MET A 332 17.37 -4.35 17.21
C MET A 332 17.52 -5.56 18.14
N GLN A 333 18.08 -6.66 17.70
CA GLN A 333 18.35 -7.82 18.56
C GLN A 333 19.26 -7.50 19.74
N SER A 334 20.23 -6.60 19.54
CA SER A 334 21.10 -6.13 20.65
C SER A 334 20.35 -5.29 21.70
N LEU A 335 19.37 -4.48 21.29
CA LEU A 335 18.68 -3.53 22.18
C LEU A 335 17.32 -4.05 22.68
N SER A 336 16.69 -4.97 21.94
CA SER A 336 15.39 -5.57 22.24
C SER A 336 15.40 -7.04 21.82
N PRO A 337 16.09 -7.93 22.56
CA PRO A 337 16.38 -9.31 22.14
C PRO A 337 15.14 -10.22 22.06
N ASP A 338 14.04 -9.85 22.70
CA ASP A 338 12.80 -10.62 22.69
C ASP A 338 11.87 -10.26 21.50
N THR A 339 12.22 -9.23 20.73
CA THR A 339 11.46 -8.78 19.56
C THR A 339 11.62 -9.72 18.39
N GLU A 340 10.53 -10.26 17.86
CA GLU A 340 10.53 -10.92 16.55
C GLU A 340 10.50 -9.86 15.43
N ILE A 341 11.17 -10.14 14.30
CA ILE A 341 11.32 -9.17 13.20
C ILE A 341 10.71 -9.77 11.94
N LEU A 342 9.73 -9.08 11.34
CA LEU A 342 9.14 -9.41 10.06
C LEU A 342 9.58 -8.39 9.01
N ILE A 343 10.32 -8.86 8.00
CA ILE A 343 10.74 -8.05 6.85
C ILE A 343 9.75 -8.29 5.72
N ILE A 344 9.19 -7.22 5.18
CA ILE A 344 8.22 -7.26 4.08
C ILE A 344 8.80 -6.48 2.91
N ASP A 345 8.80 -7.07 1.71
CA ASP A 345 9.18 -6.36 0.50
C ASP A 345 8.00 -5.60 -0.14
N ALA A 346 8.30 -4.80 -1.17
CA ALA A 346 7.32 -3.94 -1.79
C ALA A 346 6.40 -4.72 -2.74
N LEU A 347 5.08 -4.61 -2.55
CA LEU A 347 4.06 -5.13 -3.47
C LEU A 347 4.00 -4.30 -4.76
N SER A 348 4.04 -2.98 -4.68
CA SER A 348 3.71 -2.08 -5.80
C SER A 348 4.95 -1.38 -6.34
N ALA A 349 5.24 -1.63 -7.63
CA ALA A 349 6.31 -0.97 -8.36
C ALA A 349 5.99 -0.94 -9.86
N ALA A 350 6.02 0.25 -10.48
CA ALA A 350 5.78 0.39 -11.91
C ALA A 350 6.90 -0.30 -12.73
N PRO A 351 6.55 -1.26 -13.63
CA PRO A 351 7.56 -2.07 -14.34
C PRO A 351 8.43 -1.25 -15.30
N ASN A 352 7.94 -0.09 -15.74
CA ASN A 352 8.67 0.81 -16.63
C ASN A 352 9.54 1.84 -15.89
N VAL A 353 9.50 1.85 -14.56
CA VAL A 353 10.27 2.76 -13.69
C VAL A 353 11.30 1.99 -12.89
N TYR A 354 10.94 0.82 -12.37
CA TYR A 354 11.78 0.01 -11.51
C TYR A 354 12.29 -1.26 -12.19
N SER A 355 13.52 -1.67 -11.87
CA SER A 355 14.09 -2.93 -12.33
C SER A 355 13.58 -4.10 -11.48
N TYR A 356 12.83 -5.01 -12.08
CA TYR A 356 12.30 -6.20 -11.42
C TYR A 356 13.39 -7.20 -11.02
N ASP A 357 14.45 -7.34 -11.83
CA ASP A 357 15.61 -8.17 -11.46
C ASP A 357 16.29 -7.68 -10.18
N LYS A 358 16.28 -6.35 -9.96
CA LYS A 358 16.79 -5.79 -8.70
C LYS A 358 15.88 -6.09 -7.51
N PHE A 359 14.57 -6.06 -7.66
CA PHE A 359 13.66 -6.50 -6.61
C PHE A 359 13.91 -7.94 -6.22
N ASP A 360 14.04 -8.83 -7.19
CA ASP A 360 14.36 -10.24 -6.94
C ASP A 360 15.70 -10.40 -6.20
N SER A 361 16.71 -9.57 -6.51
CA SER A 361 17.98 -9.57 -5.79
C SER A 361 17.89 -9.04 -4.35
N TYR A 362 17.01 -8.06 -4.10
CA TYR A 362 16.75 -7.55 -2.76
C TYR A 362 16.03 -8.60 -1.91
N TYR A 363 15.05 -9.28 -2.51
CA TYR A 363 14.37 -10.37 -1.81
C TYR A 363 15.32 -11.51 -1.47
N ALA A 364 16.20 -11.92 -2.39
CA ALA A 364 17.22 -12.93 -2.11
C ALA A 364 18.12 -12.51 -0.93
N ALA A 365 18.48 -11.24 -0.84
CA ALA A 365 19.24 -10.69 0.28
C ALA A 365 18.46 -10.80 1.62
N MET A 366 17.15 -10.57 1.62
CA MET A 366 16.30 -10.73 2.81
C MET A 366 16.19 -12.20 3.25
N GLU A 367 16.08 -13.14 2.31
CA GLU A 367 16.06 -14.58 2.61
C GLU A 367 17.39 -15.06 3.25
N GLU A 368 18.51 -14.46 2.88
CA GLU A 368 19.78 -14.73 3.55
C GLU A 368 19.78 -14.26 5.01
N LEU A 369 19.15 -13.13 5.31
CA LEU A 369 19.01 -12.64 6.70
C LEU A 369 18.16 -13.59 7.54
N LYS A 370 17.05 -14.07 7.00
CA LYS A 370 16.19 -15.07 7.66
C LYS A 370 16.95 -16.34 8.04
N THR A 371 17.94 -16.75 7.25
CA THR A 371 18.76 -17.91 7.54
C THR A 371 19.95 -17.62 8.48
N SER A 372 20.35 -16.35 8.60
CA SER A 372 21.51 -15.89 9.37
C SER A 372 21.18 -15.46 10.81
N PHE A 373 19.92 -15.14 11.08
CA PHE A 373 19.46 -14.62 12.36
C PHE A 373 18.23 -15.39 12.86
N ASP A 374 18.25 -15.71 14.15
CA ASP A 374 17.05 -16.22 14.83
C ASP A 374 15.99 -15.11 14.93
N ASP A 375 14.71 -15.50 15.03
CA ASP A 375 13.56 -14.59 15.18
C ASP A 375 13.41 -13.55 14.05
N VAL A 376 13.95 -13.82 12.86
CA VAL A 376 13.79 -13.02 11.65
C VAL A 376 12.98 -13.80 10.62
N TYR A 377 11.94 -13.16 10.12
CA TYR A 377 10.99 -13.72 9.16
C TYR A 377 10.82 -12.80 7.96
N THR A 378 10.44 -13.35 6.82
CA THR A 378 10.24 -12.60 5.58
C THR A 378 8.85 -12.84 5.02
N LEU A 379 8.29 -11.82 4.38
CA LEU A 379 7.03 -11.89 3.65
C LEU A 379 7.24 -11.28 2.26
N ASN A 380 7.27 -12.15 1.23
CA ASN A 380 7.53 -11.76 -0.14
C ASN A 380 6.24 -11.33 -0.84
N MET A 381 6.02 -10.03 -0.96
CA MET A 381 4.84 -9.46 -1.63
C MET A 381 5.05 -9.23 -3.12
N PHE A 382 6.30 -9.13 -3.58
CA PHE A 382 6.61 -8.75 -4.97
C PHE A 382 6.16 -9.78 -6.03
N PRO A 383 6.19 -11.11 -5.80
CA PRO A 383 5.62 -12.09 -6.73
C PRO A 383 4.14 -11.85 -7.04
N ILE A 384 3.36 -11.36 -6.06
CA ILE A 384 1.94 -11.01 -6.24
C ILE A 384 1.81 -9.93 -7.31
N ASN A 385 2.64 -8.87 -7.24
CA ASN A 385 2.68 -7.84 -8.28
C ASN A 385 2.96 -8.44 -9.67
N LYS A 386 4.01 -9.26 -9.78
CA LYS A 386 4.38 -9.90 -11.06
C LYS A 386 3.25 -10.76 -11.62
N THR A 387 2.54 -11.49 -10.78
CA THR A 387 1.43 -12.34 -11.20
C THR A 387 0.21 -11.51 -11.61
N MET A 388 -0.13 -10.49 -10.85
CA MET A 388 -1.22 -9.59 -11.21
C MET A 388 -0.97 -8.91 -12.55
N LEU A 389 0.25 -8.48 -12.84
CA LEU A 389 0.61 -7.80 -14.09
C LEU A 389 0.68 -8.72 -15.32
N LYS A 390 0.58 -10.07 -15.17
CA LYS A 390 0.33 -10.97 -16.29
C LYS A 390 -1.08 -10.79 -16.85
N VAL A 391 -2.00 -10.26 -16.05
CA VAL A 391 -3.43 -10.14 -16.38
C VAL A 391 -3.88 -8.69 -16.41
N LYS A 392 -3.54 -7.92 -15.38
CA LYS A 392 -3.97 -6.54 -15.12
C LYS A 392 -2.96 -5.52 -15.64
N LYS A 393 -3.39 -4.26 -15.70
CA LYS A 393 -2.50 -3.11 -15.88
C LYS A 393 -1.99 -2.63 -14.52
N TYR A 394 -0.84 -1.96 -14.52
CA TYR A 394 -0.30 -1.41 -13.28
C TYR A 394 -1.24 -0.36 -12.66
N GLU A 395 -1.93 0.40 -13.48
CA GLU A 395 -2.90 1.41 -13.07
C GLU A 395 -4.14 0.83 -12.36
N ASP A 396 -4.36 -0.48 -12.41
CA ASP A 396 -5.40 -1.15 -11.63
C ASP A 396 -5.03 -1.28 -10.14
N ILE A 397 -3.74 -1.32 -9.81
CA ILE A 397 -3.22 -1.70 -8.47
C ILE A 397 -2.46 -0.58 -7.78
N THR A 398 -2.36 0.58 -8.41
CA THR A 398 -1.67 1.76 -7.88
C THR A 398 -2.62 2.92 -7.65
N ALA A 399 -2.29 3.78 -6.71
CA ALA A 399 -2.96 5.06 -6.54
C ALA A 399 -2.27 6.20 -7.30
N ASN A 400 -0.91 6.16 -7.39
CA ASN A 400 -0.12 7.28 -7.92
C ASN A 400 0.57 7.01 -9.26
N GLY A 401 0.41 5.82 -9.84
CA GLY A 401 1.00 5.44 -11.12
C GLY A 401 2.45 4.94 -11.06
N ILE A 402 3.12 4.98 -9.90
CA ILE A 402 4.53 4.61 -9.76
C ILE A 402 4.82 3.58 -8.68
N ASN A 403 4.43 3.84 -7.43
CA ASN A 403 4.86 3.01 -6.30
C ASN A 403 3.90 2.99 -5.11
N HIS A 404 2.95 3.92 -5.02
CA HIS A 404 2.00 3.90 -3.93
C HIS A 404 0.80 3.01 -4.24
N VAL A 405 0.42 2.22 -3.26
CA VAL A 405 -0.68 1.27 -3.34
C VAL A 405 -2.03 1.98 -3.27
N ASN A 406 -3.03 1.50 -4.01
CA ASN A 406 -4.42 1.87 -3.80
C ASN A 406 -5.04 1.06 -2.65
N ASP A 407 -6.32 1.31 -2.32
CA ASP A 407 -6.99 0.63 -1.20
C ASP A 407 -7.09 -0.90 -1.39
N PHE A 408 -7.20 -1.40 -2.63
CA PHE A 408 -7.15 -2.83 -2.89
C PHE A 408 -5.79 -3.43 -2.58
N SER A 409 -4.73 -2.80 -3.05
CA SER A 409 -3.35 -3.26 -2.80
C SER A 409 -2.94 -3.12 -1.33
N THR A 410 -3.45 -2.10 -0.62
CA THR A 410 -3.34 -1.99 0.84
C THR A 410 -3.94 -3.24 1.54
N ARG A 411 -5.09 -3.74 1.06
CA ARG A 411 -5.70 -4.96 1.60
C ARG A 411 -4.86 -6.21 1.32
N LEU A 412 -4.16 -6.28 0.18
CA LEU A 412 -3.26 -7.40 -0.08
C LEU A 412 -2.15 -7.50 0.97
N TYR A 413 -1.60 -6.37 1.43
CA TYR A 413 -0.64 -6.39 2.54
C TYR A 413 -1.23 -6.99 3.80
N ILE A 414 -2.36 -6.46 4.27
CA ILE A 414 -2.95 -6.95 5.53
C ILE A 414 -3.43 -8.40 5.41
N MET A 415 -3.99 -8.83 4.28
CA MET A 415 -4.40 -10.22 4.04
C MET A 415 -3.21 -11.18 4.16
N ASN A 416 -2.06 -10.82 3.59
CA ASN A 416 -0.86 -11.66 3.64
C ASN A 416 -0.22 -11.64 5.03
N ILE A 417 -0.16 -10.50 5.71
CA ILE A 417 0.31 -10.42 7.10
C ILE A 417 -0.61 -11.26 8.01
N MET A 418 -1.93 -11.13 7.87
CA MET A 418 -2.88 -11.90 8.66
C MET A 418 -2.77 -13.41 8.39
N SER A 419 -2.55 -13.83 7.13
CA SER A 419 -2.33 -15.26 6.82
C SER A 419 -1.08 -15.83 7.49
N ALA A 420 -0.07 -14.99 7.77
CA ALA A 420 1.12 -15.39 8.50
C ALA A 420 0.91 -15.47 10.03
N LEU A 421 -0.06 -14.73 10.57
CA LEU A 421 -0.29 -14.59 12.02
C LEU A 421 -1.51 -15.36 12.53
N VAL A 422 -2.48 -15.65 11.69
CA VAL A 422 -3.77 -16.24 12.05
C VAL A 422 -3.94 -17.60 11.39
N GLU A 423 -4.31 -18.60 12.17
CA GLU A 423 -4.76 -19.89 11.62
C GLU A 423 -6.23 -19.73 11.18
N TYR A 424 -6.44 -19.60 9.87
CA TYR A 424 -7.77 -19.66 9.30
C TYR A 424 -8.20 -21.12 9.18
N ARG A 425 -9.32 -21.47 9.82
CA ARG A 425 -9.91 -22.82 9.81
C ARG A 425 -10.99 -22.95 8.73
#